data_09912187feb90c5dd05de3264f6d70e4
#
_entry.id   09912187feb90c5dd05de3264f6d70e4
#
_cell.length_a   1.000
_cell.length_b   1.000
_cell.length_c   1.000
_cell.angle_alpha   90.00
_cell.angle_beta   90.00
_cell.angle_gamma   90.00
#
_symmetry.space_group_name_H-M   'P 1'
#
loop_
_entity.id
_entity.type
_entity.pdbx_description
1 polymer ?
#
loop_
_entity_poly.entity_id
_entity_poly.type
_entity_poly.pdbx_seq_one_letter_code
_entity_poly.pdbx_strand_id
1 'polypeptide(L)'
;MADKLLYTVQDFRKKRVIIDTDAACEADDPFAIAHALMSRMLDVRAICAEHFVEEGSMERSYDMIRRVMKAMHIEVPVLHGERGSLAKYENEEPSEAVRFIIQEAERESDNPLYVLCIGATTNVAKALIIRPQIAQKMTIVTIGGNPHVCGSPGREFNFGNDVKAANTILHCGGEVWQIPNNVYGSMHICFAEIQKKIYPYGEIGKLLYENMIELYSSENGAWSAGESWALGDSPAVGVTLEPNCGSSVRCVAPWVNEDTSYTFTEEGPKIKVYTSINSRFIIEDFICKLQILYSV
;
A
#
# COMPACT_ATOMS: atom_id res chain seq x y z
N MET A 1 -8.34 21.70 6.78
CA MET A 1 -9.09 20.49 6.37
C MET A 1 -9.71 19.70 7.54
N ALA A 2 -9.02 19.54 8.65
CA ALA A 2 -9.47 18.69 9.76
C ALA A 2 -10.85 19.03 10.38
N ASP A 3 -11.30 20.28 10.30
CA ASP A 3 -12.51 20.74 11.02
C ASP A 3 -13.85 20.36 10.36
N LYS A 4 -13.85 19.87 9.12
CA LYS A 4 -15.11 19.48 8.45
C LYS A 4 -15.65 18.11 8.92
N LEU A 5 -14.80 17.21 9.43
CA LEU A 5 -15.26 15.96 10.03
C LEU A 5 -15.77 16.20 11.45
N LEU A 6 -17.00 15.80 11.74
CA LEU A 6 -17.67 16.10 13.03
C LEU A 6 -17.28 15.17 14.18
N TYR A 7 -16.41 14.16 13.93
CA TYR A 7 -15.91 13.26 14.96
C TYR A 7 -14.42 13.50 15.22
N THR A 8 -13.97 13.13 16.41
CA THR A 8 -12.57 13.18 16.82
C THR A 8 -12.03 11.79 17.11
N VAL A 9 -10.74 11.60 16.91
CA VAL A 9 -10.05 10.37 17.29
C VAL A 9 -9.10 10.70 18.43
N GLN A 10 -9.24 9.98 19.54
CA GLN A 10 -8.37 10.14 20.71
C GLN A 10 -6.93 9.76 20.35
N ASP A 11 -5.94 10.44 20.91
CA ASP A 11 -4.53 10.25 20.54
C ASP A 11 -4.04 8.81 20.73
N PHE A 12 -4.49 8.13 21.80
CA PHE A 12 -4.13 6.73 22.07
C PHE A 12 -4.70 5.72 21.04
N ARG A 13 -5.64 6.16 20.18
CA ARG A 13 -6.19 5.35 19.09
C ARG A 13 -5.48 5.58 17.75
N LYS A 14 -4.67 6.64 17.67
CA LYS A 14 -3.94 6.95 16.44
C LYS A 14 -2.88 5.90 16.15
N LYS A 15 -2.64 5.70 14.88
CA LYS A 15 -1.62 4.79 14.35
C LYS A 15 -0.64 5.61 13.54
N ARG A 16 0.65 5.48 13.83
CA ARG A 16 1.71 6.03 12.96
C ARG A 16 1.76 5.17 11.70
N VAL A 17 1.81 5.80 10.54
CA VAL A 17 1.77 5.10 9.25
C VAL A 17 2.90 5.59 8.36
N ILE A 18 3.62 4.66 7.75
CA ILE A 18 4.46 4.90 6.58
C ILE A 18 3.76 4.20 5.40
N ILE A 19 3.64 4.88 4.26
CA ILE A 19 3.13 4.31 3.02
C ILE A 19 4.32 4.07 2.10
N ASP A 20 4.49 2.85 1.64
CA ASP A 20 5.56 2.41 0.73
C ASP A 20 4.91 1.98 -0.58
N THR A 21 5.06 2.76 -1.66
CA THR A 21 4.15 2.79 -2.82
C THR A 21 4.89 2.99 -4.14
N ASP A 22 4.50 2.25 -5.17
CA ASP A 22 4.94 2.44 -6.55
C ASP A 22 3.92 3.26 -7.38
N ALA A 23 3.50 4.38 -6.82
CA ALA A 23 2.37 5.24 -7.16
C ALA A 23 2.21 5.66 -8.64
N ALA A 24 3.22 5.43 -9.49
CA ALA A 24 3.15 5.67 -10.94
C ALA A 24 2.97 4.39 -11.74
N CYS A 25 2.85 3.24 -11.09
CA CYS A 25 2.65 1.96 -11.74
C CYS A 25 1.22 1.80 -12.26
N GLU A 26 0.27 1.93 -11.34
CA GLU A 26 -1.16 1.81 -11.62
C GLU A 26 -1.94 3.04 -11.15
N ALA A 27 -3.27 2.97 -11.16
CA ALA A 27 -4.10 4.14 -10.83
C ALA A 27 -4.66 4.11 -9.40
N ASP A 28 -4.45 3.05 -8.65
CA ASP A 28 -5.08 2.81 -7.34
C ASP A 28 -4.25 3.30 -6.15
N ASP A 29 -2.93 3.32 -6.21
CA ASP A 29 -2.06 3.92 -5.18
C ASP A 29 -2.47 5.34 -4.79
N PRO A 30 -2.74 6.27 -5.73
CA PRO A 30 -3.20 7.61 -5.40
C PRO A 30 -4.48 7.64 -4.56
N PHE A 31 -5.40 6.66 -4.74
CA PHE A 31 -6.60 6.53 -3.91
C PHE A 31 -6.25 6.09 -2.49
N ALA A 32 -5.36 5.10 -2.34
CA ALA A 32 -4.91 4.63 -1.04
C ALA A 32 -4.18 5.74 -0.26
N ILE A 33 -3.28 6.48 -0.92
CA ILE A 33 -2.57 7.63 -0.35
C ILE A 33 -3.58 8.68 0.12
N ALA A 34 -4.52 9.09 -0.74
CA ALA A 34 -5.52 10.08 -0.40
C ALA A 34 -6.41 9.62 0.77
N HIS A 35 -6.81 8.35 0.79
CA HIS A 35 -7.63 7.77 1.87
C HIS A 35 -6.90 7.81 3.21
N ALA A 36 -5.62 7.42 3.24
CA ALA A 36 -4.81 7.46 4.45
C ALA A 36 -4.68 8.90 4.98
N LEU A 37 -4.36 9.86 4.10
CA LEU A 37 -4.18 11.27 4.45
C LEU A 37 -5.47 11.97 4.93
N MET A 38 -6.64 11.50 4.50
CA MET A 38 -7.94 12.00 4.97
C MET A 38 -8.38 11.37 6.30
N SER A 39 -7.69 10.34 6.78
CA SER A 39 -8.14 9.52 7.91
C SER A 39 -7.54 9.99 9.23
N ARG A 40 -8.35 10.56 10.13
CA ARG A 40 -7.92 11.10 11.43
C ARG A 40 -7.23 10.09 12.37
N MET A 41 -7.47 8.80 12.16
CA MET A 41 -6.83 7.73 12.93
C MET A 41 -5.38 7.49 12.49
N LEU A 42 -5.03 7.87 11.24
CA LEU A 42 -3.73 7.61 10.66
C LEU A 42 -2.86 8.86 10.73
N ASP A 43 -1.77 8.78 11.48
CA ASP A 43 -0.71 9.78 11.51
C ASP A 43 0.34 9.37 10.47
N VAL A 44 0.15 9.84 9.22
CA VAL A 44 1.05 9.51 8.10
C VAL A 44 2.37 10.24 8.30
N ARG A 45 3.42 9.46 8.61
CA ARG A 45 4.76 9.94 8.96
C ARG A 45 5.62 10.26 7.75
N ALA A 46 5.47 9.45 6.70
CA ALA A 46 6.11 9.62 5.40
C ALA A 46 5.41 8.80 4.33
N ILE A 47 5.64 9.16 3.07
CA ILE A 47 5.31 8.36 1.91
C ILE A 47 6.62 8.09 1.17
N CYS A 48 6.95 6.80 1.00
CA CYS A 48 8.16 6.32 0.40
C CYS A 48 7.87 5.88 -1.04
N ALA A 49 8.64 6.39 -2.00
CA ALA A 49 8.52 5.95 -3.38
C ALA A 49 9.19 4.58 -3.57
N GLU A 50 8.49 3.65 -4.20
CA GLU A 50 8.99 2.34 -4.59
C GLU A 50 9.22 2.27 -6.11
N HIS A 51 10.11 1.38 -6.49
CA HIS A 51 10.33 1.02 -7.88
C HIS A 51 9.31 -0.03 -8.34
N PHE A 52 9.14 -0.12 -9.64
CA PHE A 52 8.47 -1.22 -10.33
C PHE A 52 9.23 -1.52 -11.63
N VAL A 53 8.98 -2.63 -12.26
CA VAL A 53 9.60 -3.23 -13.47
C VAL A 53 10.74 -2.43 -14.15
N GLU A 54 10.54 -1.14 -14.41
CA GLU A 54 11.38 -0.31 -15.27
C GLU A 54 12.38 0.55 -14.49
N GLU A 55 13.54 0.80 -15.10
CA GLU A 55 14.51 1.78 -14.58
C GLU A 55 13.91 3.20 -14.56
N GLY A 56 14.18 3.95 -13.49
CA GLY A 56 13.60 5.29 -13.27
C GLY A 56 12.15 5.27 -12.78
N SER A 57 11.57 4.11 -12.50
CA SER A 57 10.20 3.99 -12.01
C SER A 57 10.01 4.57 -10.60
N MET A 58 11.02 4.46 -9.74
CA MET A 58 10.99 5.05 -8.40
C MET A 58 10.84 6.58 -8.45
N GLU A 59 11.54 7.26 -9.35
CA GLU A 59 11.40 8.70 -9.55
C GLU A 59 10.00 9.06 -10.07
N ARG A 60 9.43 8.25 -10.98
CA ARG A 60 8.05 8.47 -11.42
C ARG A 60 7.05 8.31 -10.28
N SER A 61 7.25 7.32 -9.41
CA SER A 61 6.43 7.13 -8.20
C SER A 61 6.57 8.33 -7.26
N TYR A 62 7.79 8.82 -7.04
CA TYR A 62 8.04 10.03 -6.25
C TYR A 62 7.29 11.25 -6.82
N ASP A 63 7.35 11.47 -8.12
CA ASP A 63 6.66 12.57 -8.78
C ASP A 63 5.14 12.44 -8.69
N MET A 64 4.58 11.22 -8.83
CA MET A 64 3.15 10.99 -8.68
C MET A 64 2.70 11.25 -7.23
N ILE A 65 3.43 10.79 -6.23
CA ILE A 65 3.14 11.10 -4.83
C ILE A 65 3.10 12.63 -4.62
N ARG A 66 4.08 13.36 -5.17
CA ARG A 66 4.12 14.83 -5.10
C ARG A 66 2.91 15.49 -5.77
N ARG A 67 2.42 14.93 -6.89
CA ARG A 67 1.19 15.41 -7.55
C ARG A 67 -0.03 15.22 -6.66
N VAL A 68 -0.16 14.06 -6.00
CA VAL A 68 -1.24 13.78 -5.03
C VAL A 68 -1.19 14.77 -3.87
N MET A 69 -0.02 14.96 -3.25
CA MET A 69 0.18 15.90 -2.15
C MET A 69 -0.24 17.32 -2.53
N LYS A 70 0.18 17.77 -3.72
CA LYS A 70 -0.19 19.09 -4.25
C LYS A 70 -1.69 19.22 -4.44
N ALA A 71 -2.35 18.23 -5.06
CA ALA A 71 -3.79 18.24 -5.31
C ALA A 71 -4.61 18.18 -4.01
N MET A 72 -4.06 17.60 -2.95
CA MET A 72 -4.68 17.56 -1.62
C MET A 72 -4.40 18.80 -0.77
N HIS A 73 -3.43 19.65 -1.13
CA HIS A 73 -2.91 20.76 -0.31
C HIS A 73 -2.45 20.26 1.07
N ILE A 74 -1.77 19.12 1.11
CA ILE A 74 -1.22 18.50 2.33
C ILE A 74 0.30 18.37 2.16
N GLU A 75 1.04 18.56 3.26
CA GLU A 75 2.48 18.35 3.30
C GLU A 75 2.82 17.23 4.28
N VAL A 76 3.42 16.16 3.75
CA VAL A 76 4.01 15.05 4.49
C VAL A 76 5.35 14.74 3.82
N PRO A 77 6.37 14.28 4.54
CA PRO A 77 7.63 13.87 3.92
C PRO A 77 7.42 12.85 2.81
N VAL A 78 7.92 13.14 1.61
CA VAL A 78 7.98 12.22 0.46
C VAL A 78 9.44 11.88 0.26
N LEU A 79 9.77 10.59 0.27
CA LEU A 79 11.14 10.10 0.35
C LEU A 79 11.46 9.23 -0.86
N HIS A 80 12.68 9.41 -1.40
CA HIS A 80 13.19 8.52 -2.44
C HIS A 80 13.51 7.14 -1.83
N GLY A 81 13.00 6.10 -2.47
CA GLY A 81 13.25 4.71 -2.12
C GLY A 81 14.44 4.10 -2.85
N GLU A 82 14.52 2.78 -2.78
CA GLU A 82 15.49 2.02 -3.55
C GLU A 82 15.14 2.11 -5.04
N ARG A 83 16.17 2.24 -5.89
CA ARG A 83 15.98 2.41 -7.34
C ARG A 83 15.67 1.13 -8.10
N GLY A 84 15.66 0.00 -7.41
CA GLY A 84 15.37 -1.31 -7.98
C GLY A 84 15.52 -2.42 -6.95
N SER A 85 15.31 -3.66 -7.38
CA SER A 85 15.22 -4.84 -6.53
C SER A 85 16.51 -5.13 -5.72
N LEU A 86 16.36 -5.80 -4.59
CA LEU A 86 17.48 -6.26 -3.75
C LEU A 86 18.45 -7.15 -4.51
N ALA A 87 18.00 -7.92 -5.50
CA ALA A 87 18.91 -8.73 -6.31
C ALA A 87 19.97 -7.90 -7.02
N LYS A 88 19.67 -6.64 -7.38
CA LYS A 88 20.59 -5.73 -8.06
C LYS A 88 21.30 -4.74 -7.13
N TYR A 89 20.62 -4.27 -6.09
CA TYR A 89 21.00 -3.07 -5.33
C TYR A 89 21.13 -3.29 -3.80
N GLU A 90 21.17 -4.54 -3.33
CA GLU A 90 21.24 -4.85 -1.90
C GLU A 90 22.45 -4.21 -1.20
N ASN A 91 23.61 -4.21 -1.85
CA ASN A 91 24.88 -3.73 -1.29
C ASN A 91 25.10 -2.22 -1.45
N GLU A 92 24.15 -1.49 -2.05
CA GLU A 92 24.25 -0.04 -2.14
C GLU A 92 23.87 0.63 -0.82
N GLU A 93 24.30 1.89 -0.67
CA GLU A 93 23.89 2.71 0.48
C GLU A 93 22.36 2.79 0.56
N PRO A 94 21.79 2.70 1.77
CA PRO A 94 20.35 2.74 1.94
C PRO A 94 19.77 4.09 1.49
N SER A 95 18.63 4.04 0.83
CA SER A 95 17.87 5.21 0.39
C SER A 95 17.37 6.07 1.57
N GLU A 96 16.79 7.24 1.26
CA GLU A 96 16.13 8.09 2.26
C GLU A 96 14.98 7.34 2.94
N ALA A 97 14.17 6.61 2.15
CA ALA A 97 13.07 5.82 2.65
C ALA A 97 13.52 4.74 3.64
N VAL A 98 14.55 3.96 3.28
CA VAL A 98 15.11 2.91 4.15
C VAL A 98 15.60 3.49 5.49
N ARG A 99 16.36 4.59 5.44
CA ARG A 99 16.83 5.25 6.66
C ARG A 99 15.68 5.76 7.54
N PHE A 100 14.66 6.34 6.91
CA PHE A 100 13.49 6.84 7.63
C PHE A 100 12.66 5.71 8.27
N ILE A 101 12.44 4.60 7.57
CA ILE A 101 11.73 3.42 8.11
C ILE A 101 12.44 2.92 9.37
N ILE A 102 13.77 2.79 9.33
CA ILE A 102 14.57 2.38 10.51
C ILE A 102 14.39 3.38 11.65
N GLN A 103 14.57 4.66 11.37
CA GLN A 103 14.48 5.73 12.39
C GLN A 103 13.08 5.78 13.02
N GLU A 104 12.01 5.70 12.24
CA GLU A 104 10.64 5.78 12.75
C GLU A 104 10.25 4.51 13.51
N ALA A 105 10.76 3.34 13.11
CA ALA A 105 10.56 2.09 13.85
C ALA A 105 11.33 2.08 15.19
N GLU A 106 12.51 2.68 15.25
CA GLU A 106 13.30 2.80 16.49
C GLU A 106 12.80 3.90 17.42
N ARG A 107 11.95 4.79 16.93
CA ARG A 107 11.39 5.89 17.72
C ARG A 107 10.48 5.37 18.84
N GLU A 108 10.71 5.84 20.06
CA GLU A 108 9.81 5.57 21.18
C GLU A 108 8.47 6.29 20.98
N SER A 109 7.38 5.54 21.09
CA SER A 109 6.02 6.06 20.96
C SER A 109 5.01 5.06 21.52
N ASP A 110 3.97 5.55 22.18
CA ASP A 110 2.84 4.74 22.64
C ASP A 110 1.93 4.32 21.47
N ASN A 111 1.99 5.06 20.35
CA ASN A 111 1.19 4.75 19.16
C ASN A 111 1.92 3.73 18.27
N PRO A 112 1.23 2.65 17.89
CA PRO A 112 1.84 1.60 17.05
C PRO A 112 2.21 2.12 15.66
N LEU A 113 3.28 1.57 15.09
CA LEU A 113 3.70 1.84 13.73
C LEU A 113 3.14 0.77 12.78
N TYR A 114 2.54 1.22 11.69
CA TYR A 114 2.13 0.42 10.55
C TYR A 114 2.91 0.87 9.31
N VAL A 115 3.45 -0.08 8.55
CA VAL A 115 4.06 0.19 7.25
C VAL A 115 3.20 -0.48 6.20
N LEU A 116 2.57 0.34 5.34
CA LEU A 116 1.69 -0.10 4.27
C LEU A 116 2.53 -0.27 3.01
N CYS A 117 2.88 -1.51 2.69
CA CYS A 117 3.61 -1.86 1.48
C CYS A 117 2.59 -2.16 0.38
N ILE A 118 2.43 -1.24 -0.53
CA ILE A 118 1.48 -1.31 -1.65
C ILE A 118 2.19 -1.37 -3.01
N GLY A 119 3.47 -1.72 -3.01
CA GLY A 119 4.34 -1.95 -4.16
C GLY A 119 5.32 -3.10 -3.93
N ALA A 120 6.56 -2.99 -4.42
CA ALA A 120 7.57 -4.06 -4.45
C ALA A 120 8.13 -4.50 -3.08
N THR A 121 7.86 -3.78 -1.99
CA THR A 121 8.33 -4.05 -0.62
C THR A 121 9.85 -3.92 -0.39
N THR A 122 10.59 -3.45 -1.37
CA THR A 122 12.07 -3.42 -1.35
C THR A 122 12.63 -2.53 -0.25
N ASN A 123 12.04 -1.33 -0.04
CA ASN A 123 12.46 -0.39 1.00
C ASN A 123 12.36 -1.01 2.39
N VAL A 124 11.23 -1.64 2.70
CA VAL A 124 10.98 -2.28 4.00
C VAL A 124 11.89 -3.49 4.20
N ALA A 125 12.07 -4.30 3.16
CA ALA A 125 12.93 -5.47 3.21
C ALA A 125 14.40 -5.07 3.46
N LYS A 126 14.90 -4.04 2.79
CA LYS A 126 16.26 -3.53 3.02
C LYS A 126 16.42 -2.95 4.42
N ALA A 127 15.41 -2.27 4.95
CA ALA A 127 15.41 -1.78 6.33
C ALA A 127 15.52 -2.95 7.33
N LEU A 128 14.80 -4.05 7.10
CA LEU A 128 14.86 -5.26 7.91
C LEU A 128 16.20 -6.00 7.81
N ILE A 129 16.83 -6.04 6.64
CA ILE A 129 18.16 -6.60 6.46
C ILE A 129 19.19 -5.82 7.28
N ILE A 130 19.13 -4.48 7.25
CA ILE A 130 20.06 -3.60 7.99
C ILE A 130 19.78 -3.64 9.50
N ARG A 131 18.51 -3.71 9.91
CA ARG A 131 18.06 -3.64 11.31
C ARG A 131 16.97 -4.69 11.60
N PRO A 132 17.31 -5.98 11.70
CA PRO A 132 16.30 -7.05 11.87
C PRO A 132 15.39 -6.86 13.10
N GLN A 133 15.89 -6.23 14.15
CA GLN A 133 15.14 -6.00 15.39
C GLN A 133 13.93 -5.07 15.22
N ILE A 134 13.84 -4.25 14.15
CA ILE A 134 12.68 -3.39 13.92
C ILE A 134 11.44 -4.19 13.53
N ALA A 135 11.58 -5.44 13.09
CA ALA A 135 10.46 -6.32 12.78
C ALA A 135 9.47 -6.44 13.96
N GLN A 136 9.95 -6.35 15.21
CA GLN A 136 9.11 -6.42 16.41
C GLN A 136 8.48 -5.07 16.81
N LYS A 137 8.80 -4.00 16.09
CA LYS A 137 8.40 -2.63 16.43
C LYS A 137 7.37 -2.05 15.46
N MET A 138 6.98 -2.81 14.44
CA MET A 138 6.03 -2.38 13.43
C MET A 138 5.13 -3.52 12.97
N THR A 139 3.96 -3.17 12.47
CA THR A 139 3.09 -4.07 11.70
C THR A 139 3.28 -3.78 10.22
N ILE A 140 3.69 -4.77 9.44
CA ILE A 140 3.80 -4.68 7.99
C ILE A 140 2.47 -5.12 7.39
N VAL A 141 1.82 -4.25 6.63
CA VAL A 141 0.59 -4.56 5.89
C VAL A 141 0.96 -4.56 4.41
N THR A 142 0.94 -5.71 3.77
CA THR A 142 1.36 -5.82 2.37
C THR A 142 0.23 -6.21 1.44
N ILE A 143 0.09 -5.46 0.36
CA ILE A 143 -0.68 -5.82 -0.82
C ILE A 143 0.25 -6.63 -1.71
N GLY A 144 -0.02 -7.90 -1.88
CA GLY A 144 0.82 -8.73 -2.75
C GLY A 144 0.73 -10.22 -2.49
N GLY A 145 1.22 -10.94 -3.47
CA GLY A 145 1.29 -12.39 -3.48
C GLY A 145 0.02 -13.07 -3.95
N ASN A 146 0.19 -14.32 -4.29
CA ASN A 146 -0.89 -15.19 -4.75
C ASN A 146 -1.78 -15.69 -3.60
N PRO A 147 -2.97 -16.23 -3.88
CA PRO A 147 -3.78 -16.92 -2.87
C PRO A 147 -3.01 -18.08 -2.23
N HIS A 148 -3.25 -18.31 -0.94
CA HIS A 148 -2.69 -19.44 -0.21
C HIS A 148 -3.42 -20.76 -0.55
N VAL A 149 -3.42 -21.11 -1.83
CA VAL A 149 -4.02 -22.34 -2.38
C VAL A 149 -2.98 -23.08 -3.22
N CYS A 150 -3.18 -24.39 -3.40
CA CYS A 150 -2.33 -25.16 -4.31
C CYS A 150 -2.54 -24.73 -5.77
N GLY A 151 -1.45 -24.63 -6.52
CA GLY A 151 -1.42 -24.21 -7.92
C GLY A 151 -0.80 -22.81 -8.09
N SER A 152 -0.53 -22.47 -9.34
CA SER A 152 -0.01 -21.14 -9.69
C SER A 152 -1.08 -20.39 -10.49
N PRO A 153 -1.71 -19.37 -9.92
CA PRO A 153 -2.70 -18.55 -10.62
C PRO A 153 -2.07 -17.56 -11.62
N GLY A 154 -0.75 -17.60 -11.79
CA GLY A 154 0.02 -16.67 -12.61
C GLY A 154 1.03 -15.86 -11.80
N ARG A 155 1.79 -15.00 -12.47
CA ARG A 155 2.77 -14.12 -11.80
C ARG A 155 2.04 -12.97 -11.13
N GLU A 156 2.18 -12.88 -9.81
CA GLU A 156 1.66 -11.75 -9.05
C GLU A 156 2.64 -10.58 -9.15
N PHE A 157 2.11 -9.36 -9.28
CA PHE A 157 2.88 -8.21 -9.72
C PHE A 157 3.81 -7.67 -8.62
N ASN A 158 3.26 -7.34 -7.45
CA ASN A 158 4.03 -6.65 -6.39
C ASN A 158 5.18 -7.52 -5.88
N PHE A 159 4.93 -8.76 -5.49
CA PHE A 159 6.00 -9.69 -5.08
C PHE A 159 6.91 -10.06 -6.24
N GLY A 160 6.39 -10.05 -7.47
CA GLY A 160 7.16 -10.31 -8.68
C GLY A 160 8.19 -9.23 -9.01
N ASN A 161 8.01 -8.00 -8.53
CA ASN A 161 9.00 -6.93 -8.68
C ASN A 161 10.26 -7.16 -7.85
N ASP A 162 10.13 -7.79 -6.66
CA ASP A 162 11.26 -8.17 -5.82
C ASP A 162 10.92 -9.40 -4.94
N VAL A 163 11.09 -10.60 -5.50
CA VAL A 163 10.85 -11.87 -4.78
C VAL A 163 11.70 -11.98 -3.51
N LYS A 164 12.94 -11.47 -3.54
CA LYS A 164 13.81 -11.47 -2.36
C LYS A 164 13.26 -10.57 -1.25
N ALA A 165 12.74 -9.41 -1.60
CA ALA A 165 12.11 -8.51 -0.65
C ALA A 165 10.83 -9.13 -0.07
N ALA A 166 9.97 -9.71 -0.91
CA ALA A 166 8.77 -10.41 -0.47
C ALA A 166 9.09 -11.52 0.55
N ASN A 167 10.08 -12.37 0.26
CA ASN A 167 10.53 -13.39 1.20
C ASN A 167 11.10 -12.79 2.49
N THR A 168 11.85 -11.70 2.40
CA THR A 168 12.42 -11.03 3.57
C THR A 168 11.33 -10.54 4.52
N ILE A 169 10.27 -9.88 4.00
CA ILE A 169 9.18 -9.40 4.87
C ILE A 169 8.34 -10.53 5.43
N LEU A 170 8.00 -11.54 4.62
CA LEU A 170 7.18 -12.68 5.08
C LEU A 170 7.87 -13.49 6.17
N HIS A 171 9.20 -13.56 6.16
CA HIS A 171 10.01 -14.34 7.10
C HIS A 171 10.73 -13.49 8.15
N CYS A 172 10.39 -12.19 8.32
CA CYS A 172 11.05 -11.29 9.27
C CYS A 172 10.79 -11.63 10.75
N GLY A 173 9.82 -12.49 11.04
CA GLY A 173 9.42 -12.87 12.40
C GLY A 173 8.61 -11.81 13.14
N GLY A 174 8.30 -10.68 12.51
CA GLY A 174 7.40 -9.62 13.03
C GLY A 174 5.93 -9.87 12.70
N GLU A 175 5.09 -8.89 13.01
CA GLU A 175 3.67 -8.93 12.66
C GLU A 175 3.48 -8.53 11.19
N VAL A 176 3.08 -9.47 10.35
CA VAL A 176 2.83 -9.28 8.92
C VAL A 176 1.38 -9.62 8.59
N TRP A 177 0.71 -8.68 7.91
CA TRP A 177 -0.63 -8.82 7.38
C TRP A 177 -0.57 -8.80 5.86
N GLN A 178 -0.87 -9.93 5.26
CA GLN A 178 -0.89 -10.07 3.81
C GLN A 178 -2.31 -9.97 3.26
N ILE A 179 -2.46 -9.24 2.17
CA ILE A 179 -3.70 -9.14 1.40
C ILE A 179 -3.35 -9.65 -0.01
N PRO A 180 -3.66 -10.93 -0.33
CA PRO A 180 -3.30 -11.54 -1.61
C PRO A 180 -4.20 -11.09 -2.76
N ASN A 181 -3.79 -11.41 -4.01
CA ASN A 181 -4.40 -10.86 -5.22
C ASN A 181 -5.88 -11.21 -5.40
N ASN A 182 -6.34 -12.36 -4.94
CA ASN A 182 -7.76 -12.70 -4.98
C ASN A 182 -8.63 -11.86 -4.03
N VAL A 183 -7.99 -11.18 -3.07
CA VAL A 183 -8.66 -10.30 -2.10
C VAL A 183 -8.56 -8.85 -2.58
N TYR A 184 -7.35 -8.35 -2.85
CA TYR A 184 -7.19 -6.97 -3.31
C TYR A 184 -7.80 -6.74 -4.70
N GLY A 185 -7.69 -7.71 -5.61
CA GLY A 185 -8.29 -7.65 -6.93
C GLY A 185 -9.82 -7.64 -6.94
N SER A 186 -10.48 -7.90 -5.80
CA SER A 186 -11.94 -7.78 -5.68
C SER A 186 -12.44 -6.36 -5.41
N MET A 187 -11.54 -5.39 -5.23
CA MET A 187 -11.85 -4.00 -4.88
C MET A 187 -12.32 -3.15 -6.06
N HIS A 188 -13.21 -3.65 -6.87
CA HIS A 188 -13.69 -2.94 -8.06
C HIS A 188 -14.55 -1.72 -7.71
N ILE A 189 -14.27 -0.61 -8.41
CA ILE A 189 -15.12 0.58 -8.49
C ILE A 189 -15.42 0.89 -9.96
N CYS A 190 -16.67 1.19 -10.30
CA CYS A 190 -17.01 1.50 -11.70
C CYS A 190 -16.69 2.96 -12.05
N PHE A 191 -16.34 3.22 -13.30
CA PHE A 191 -15.99 4.58 -13.76
C PHE A 191 -17.13 5.58 -13.57
N ALA A 192 -18.38 5.15 -13.73
CA ALA A 192 -19.55 6.01 -13.48
C ALA A 192 -19.64 6.45 -12.01
N GLU A 193 -19.24 5.59 -11.07
CA GLU A 193 -19.21 5.93 -9.64
C GLU A 193 -18.09 6.94 -9.35
N ILE A 194 -16.89 6.74 -9.91
CA ILE A 194 -15.77 7.65 -9.76
C ILE A 194 -16.13 9.01 -10.35
N GLN A 195 -16.68 9.03 -11.57
CA GLN A 195 -17.14 10.26 -12.23
C GLN A 195 -18.19 11.01 -11.40
N LYS A 196 -19.14 10.30 -10.82
CA LYS A 196 -20.24 10.89 -10.07
C LYS A 196 -19.85 11.34 -8.67
N LYS A 197 -19.07 10.51 -7.96
CA LYS A 197 -18.84 10.65 -6.52
C LYS A 197 -17.45 11.16 -6.13
N ILE A 198 -16.47 11.11 -7.06
CA ILE A 198 -15.06 11.46 -6.78
C ILE A 198 -14.63 12.67 -7.61
N TYR A 199 -14.78 12.62 -8.94
CA TYR A 199 -14.33 13.68 -9.85
C TYR A 199 -14.72 15.10 -9.45
N PRO A 200 -15.97 15.40 -8.96
CA PRO A 200 -16.38 16.76 -8.63
C PRO A 200 -15.74 17.35 -7.36
N TYR A 201 -14.96 16.58 -6.60
CA TYR A 201 -14.51 16.95 -5.26
C TYR A 201 -13.05 17.36 -5.22
N GLY A 202 -12.79 18.63 -5.49
CA GLY A 202 -11.46 19.25 -5.43
C GLY A 202 -10.50 18.82 -6.53
N GLU A 203 -9.29 19.36 -6.49
CA GLU A 203 -8.23 18.99 -7.43
C GLU A 203 -7.83 17.52 -7.30
N ILE A 204 -7.92 16.96 -6.08
CA ILE A 204 -7.61 15.55 -5.85
C ILE A 204 -8.65 14.63 -6.55
N GLY A 205 -9.93 14.89 -6.43
CA GLY A 205 -10.96 14.08 -7.10
C GLY A 205 -10.80 14.09 -8.62
N LYS A 206 -10.44 15.25 -9.18
CA LYS A 206 -10.11 15.39 -10.59
C LYS A 206 -8.86 14.61 -10.98
N LEU A 207 -7.77 14.74 -10.23
CA LEU A 207 -6.53 14.00 -10.47
C LEU A 207 -6.77 12.49 -10.49
N LEU A 208 -7.46 11.95 -9.47
CA LEU A 208 -7.74 10.53 -9.35
C LEU A 208 -8.50 9.97 -10.56
N TYR A 209 -9.55 10.67 -10.99
CA TYR A 209 -10.34 10.28 -12.15
C TYR A 209 -9.54 10.35 -13.45
N GLU A 210 -8.89 11.51 -13.71
CA GLU A 210 -8.16 11.73 -14.96
C GLU A 210 -7.00 10.76 -15.11
N ASN A 211 -6.22 10.52 -14.04
CA ASN A 211 -5.13 9.56 -14.04
C ASN A 211 -5.63 8.13 -14.36
N MET A 212 -6.74 7.72 -13.76
CA MET A 212 -7.31 6.39 -14.00
C MET A 212 -7.82 6.23 -15.45
N ILE A 213 -8.50 7.22 -15.98
CA ILE A 213 -9.04 7.15 -17.35
C ILE A 213 -7.92 7.24 -18.40
N GLU A 214 -6.88 8.02 -18.14
CA GLU A 214 -5.68 8.06 -18.96
C GLU A 214 -5.01 6.69 -19.03
N LEU A 215 -4.77 6.06 -17.89
CA LEU A 215 -4.19 4.73 -17.82
C LEU A 215 -5.07 3.68 -18.49
N TYR A 216 -6.36 3.65 -18.18
CA TYR A 216 -7.33 2.73 -18.80
C TYR A 216 -7.36 2.84 -20.33
N SER A 217 -7.17 4.05 -20.87
CA SER A 217 -7.17 4.31 -22.31
C SER A 217 -5.83 3.98 -22.98
N SER A 218 -4.81 3.65 -22.22
CA SER A 218 -3.48 3.30 -22.70
C SER A 218 -3.30 1.80 -22.90
N GLU A 219 -2.20 1.39 -23.56
CA GLU A 219 -1.81 -0.02 -23.68
C GLU A 219 -1.54 -0.66 -22.32
N ASN A 220 -1.05 0.11 -21.35
CA ASN A 220 -0.77 -0.36 -19.98
C ASN A 220 -2.04 -0.66 -19.19
N GLY A 221 -3.18 -0.11 -19.58
CA GLY A 221 -4.50 -0.40 -18.97
C GLY A 221 -5.31 -1.50 -19.67
N ALA A 222 -4.79 -2.07 -20.77
CA ALA A 222 -5.53 -3.02 -21.62
C ALA A 222 -5.91 -4.34 -20.92
N TRP A 223 -5.34 -4.65 -19.78
CA TRP A 223 -5.71 -5.80 -18.94
C TRP A 223 -7.08 -5.63 -18.26
N SER A 224 -7.56 -4.40 -18.06
CA SER A 224 -8.89 -4.14 -17.50
C SER A 224 -9.96 -4.27 -18.58
N ALA A 225 -10.77 -5.31 -18.48
CA ALA A 225 -11.76 -5.68 -19.51
C ALA A 225 -13.12 -5.00 -19.34
N GLY A 226 -13.36 -4.27 -18.22
CA GLY A 226 -14.67 -3.71 -17.88
C GLY A 226 -14.66 -2.19 -17.76
N GLU A 227 -15.83 -1.60 -17.51
CA GLU A 227 -15.98 -0.18 -17.16
C GLU A 227 -15.71 0.08 -15.67
N SER A 228 -14.60 -0.48 -15.16
CA SER A 228 -14.22 -0.43 -13.76
C SER A 228 -12.71 -0.58 -13.59
N TRP A 229 -12.21 -0.21 -12.41
CA TRP A 229 -10.84 -0.46 -11.99
C TRP A 229 -10.82 -1.11 -10.61
N ALA A 230 -9.81 -1.94 -10.33
CA ALA A 230 -9.58 -2.46 -9.00
C ALA A 230 -8.76 -1.47 -8.17
N LEU A 231 -9.30 -0.98 -7.05
CA LEU A 231 -8.56 -0.17 -6.08
C LEU A 231 -7.79 -1.12 -5.14
N GLY A 232 -6.85 -1.90 -5.71
CA GLY A 232 -6.18 -3.01 -5.05
C GLY A 232 -5.36 -2.62 -3.81
N ASP A 233 -4.92 -1.39 -3.71
CA ASP A 233 -4.11 -0.88 -2.62
C ASP A 233 -4.95 -0.35 -1.43
N SER A 234 -6.19 0.05 -1.71
CA SER A 234 -7.09 0.57 -0.69
C SER A 234 -7.33 -0.36 0.50
N PRO A 235 -7.32 -1.71 0.35
CA PRO A 235 -7.41 -2.62 1.49
C PRO A 235 -6.34 -2.44 2.55
N ALA A 236 -5.10 -2.06 2.19
CA ALA A 236 -4.04 -1.82 3.18
C ALA A 236 -4.44 -0.70 4.16
N VAL A 237 -5.05 0.36 3.64
CA VAL A 237 -5.62 1.45 4.46
C VAL A 237 -6.84 0.96 5.23
N GLY A 238 -7.76 0.25 4.56
CA GLY A 238 -9.00 -0.24 5.16
C GLY A 238 -8.77 -1.14 6.37
N VAL A 239 -7.89 -2.15 6.26
CA VAL A 239 -7.59 -3.06 7.38
C VAL A 239 -6.76 -2.38 8.47
N THR A 240 -6.03 -1.32 8.15
CA THR A 240 -5.33 -0.51 9.15
C THR A 240 -6.31 0.36 9.93
N LEU A 241 -7.34 0.90 9.30
CA LEU A 241 -8.42 1.62 9.98
C LEU A 241 -9.29 0.69 10.84
N GLU A 242 -9.73 -0.42 10.26
CA GLU A 242 -10.62 -1.41 10.89
C GLU A 242 -10.11 -2.84 10.59
N PRO A 243 -9.30 -3.45 11.47
CA PRO A 243 -8.73 -4.78 11.25
C PRO A 243 -9.78 -5.90 11.05
N ASN A 244 -11.03 -5.65 11.44
CA ASN A 244 -12.14 -6.58 11.30
C ASN A 244 -13.02 -6.27 10.07
N CYS A 245 -12.60 -5.39 9.18
CA CYS A 245 -13.34 -5.11 7.93
C CYS A 245 -13.25 -6.25 6.90
N GLY A 246 -12.72 -7.41 7.28
CA GLY A 246 -12.61 -8.61 6.47
C GLY A 246 -12.39 -9.85 7.33
N SER A 247 -12.32 -11.01 6.67
CA SER A 247 -11.95 -12.28 7.30
C SER A 247 -10.46 -12.55 7.09
N SER A 248 -9.82 -13.16 8.06
CA SER A 248 -8.41 -13.52 7.97
C SER A 248 -8.10 -14.83 8.70
N VAL A 249 -7.00 -15.46 8.32
CA VAL A 249 -6.43 -16.64 8.98
C VAL A 249 -4.99 -16.36 9.36
N ARG A 250 -4.48 -17.07 10.37
CA ARG A 250 -3.03 -17.12 10.64
C ARG A 250 -2.48 -18.43 10.13
N CYS A 251 -1.47 -18.36 9.28
CA CYS A 251 -0.80 -19.54 8.73
C CYS A 251 0.71 -19.31 8.70
N VAL A 252 1.45 -20.40 8.51
CA VAL A 252 2.91 -20.32 8.28
C VAL A 252 3.16 -19.58 6.97
N ALA A 253 4.11 -18.64 6.97
CA ALA A 253 4.50 -17.90 5.79
C ALA A 253 5.07 -18.86 4.73
N PRO A 254 4.56 -18.85 3.48
CA PRO A 254 5.14 -19.61 2.41
C PRO A 254 6.42 -18.95 1.90
N TRP A 255 7.29 -19.72 1.23
CA TRP A 255 8.35 -19.17 0.40
C TRP A 255 7.80 -18.78 -0.97
N VAL A 256 8.10 -17.57 -1.40
CA VAL A 256 7.76 -17.05 -2.73
C VAL A 256 8.84 -17.50 -3.71
N ASN A 257 8.44 -18.23 -4.75
CA ASN A 257 9.33 -18.65 -5.83
C ASN A 257 9.50 -17.52 -6.88
N GLU A 258 10.46 -17.65 -7.80
CA GLU A 258 10.74 -16.65 -8.85
C GLU A 258 9.55 -16.38 -9.79
N ASP A 259 8.67 -17.34 -9.95
CA ASP A 259 7.42 -17.21 -10.71
C ASP A 259 6.24 -16.72 -9.86
N THR A 260 6.50 -16.35 -8.61
CA THR A 260 5.55 -15.93 -7.56
C THR A 260 4.60 -17.05 -7.08
N SER A 261 4.79 -18.29 -7.49
CA SER A 261 4.14 -19.43 -6.85
C SER A 261 4.68 -19.63 -5.43
N TYR A 262 3.99 -20.44 -4.64
CA TYR A 262 4.38 -20.68 -3.25
C TYR A 262 4.92 -22.08 -3.01
N THR A 263 5.99 -22.15 -2.21
CA THR A 263 6.42 -23.37 -1.53
C THR A 263 5.98 -23.28 -0.08
N PHE A 264 5.04 -24.15 0.30
CA PHE A 264 4.51 -24.24 1.67
C PHE A 264 5.40 -25.11 2.55
N THR A 265 5.59 -24.70 3.80
CA THR A 265 6.35 -25.41 4.84
C THR A 265 5.47 -25.60 6.07
N GLU A 266 5.78 -26.62 6.88
CA GLU A 266 5.07 -26.86 8.13
C GLU A 266 5.55 -25.98 9.27
N GLU A 267 6.82 -25.50 9.18
CA GLU A 267 7.47 -24.69 10.19
C GLU A 267 7.88 -23.33 9.61
N GLY A 268 7.80 -22.29 10.43
CA GLY A 268 8.18 -20.93 10.07
C GLY A 268 7.39 -19.87 10.84
N PRO A 269 7.66 -18.59 10.57
CA PRO A 269 6.89 -17.50 11.17
C PRO A 269 5.44 -17.56 10.71
N LYS A 270 4.53 -17.17 11.59
CA LYS A 270 3.11 -17.08 11.27
C LYS A 270 2.74 -15.66 10.88
N ILE A 271 2.10 -15.53 9.75
CA ILE A 271 1.54 -14.28 9.23
C ILE A 271 0.02 -14.29 9.27
N LYS A 272 -0.60 -13.11 9.26
CA LYS A 272 -2.04 -12.93 9.11
C LYS A 272 -2.35 -12.73 7.61
N VAL A 273 -3.17 -13.61 7.04
CA VAL A 273 -3.58 -13.55 5.64
C VAL A 273 -5.06 -13.22 5.57
N TYR A 274 -5.42 -12.14 4.91
CA TYR A 274 -6.81 -11.81 4.65
C TYR A 274 -7.37 -12.72 3.56
N THR A 275 -8.56 -13.26 3.80
CA THR A 275 -9.29 -14.14 2.87
C THR A 275 -10.48 -13.44 2.23
N SER A 276 -10.91 -12.33 2.82
CA SER A 276 -11.91 -11.42 2.25
C SER A 276 -11.77 -10.03 2.88
N ILE A 277 -12.34 -9.03 2.20
CA ILE A 277 -12.47 -7.66 2.70
C ILE A 277 -13.89 -7.14 2.44
N ASN A 278 -14.31 -6.17 3.25
CA ASN A 278 -15.54 -5.42 3.00
C ASN A 278 -15.22 -4.22 2.09
N SER A 279 -15.21 -4.46 0.78
CA SER A 279 -14.91 -3.43 -0.22
C SER A 279 -15.85 -2.23 -0.13
N ARG A 280 -17.15 -2.48 0.16
CA ARG A 280 -18.11 -1.38 0.33
C ARG A 280 -17.72 -0.46 1.49
N PHE A 281 -17.30 -1.00 2.64
CA PHE A 281 -16.85 -0.20 3.77
C PHE A 281 -15.67 0.70 3.40
N ILE A 282 -14.66 0.13 2.72
CA ILE A 282 -13.42 0.84 2.37
C ILE A 282 -13.70 1.95 1.35
N ILE A 283 -14.44 1.63 0.28
CA ILE A 283 -14.77 2.58 -0.79
C ILE A 283 -15.67 3.70 -0.28
N GLU A 284 -16.69 3.36 0.50
CA GLU A 284 -17.65 4.36 1.02
C GLU A 284 -16.99 5.29 2.05
N ASP A 285 -16.11 4.76 2.93
CA ASP A 285 -15.36 5.60 3.87
C ASP A 285 -14.45 6.60 3.13
N PHE A 286 -13.77 6.15 2.07
CA PHE A 286 -12.97 7.02 1.21
C PHE A 286 -13.83 8.10 0.55
N ILE A 287 -14.94 7.71 -0.13
CA ILE A 287 -15.83 8.63 -0.85
C ILE A 287 -16.42 9.67 0.10
N CYS A 288 -16.94 9.24 1.24
CA CYS A 288 -17.54 10.14 2.22
C CYS A 288 -16.53 11.16 2.78
N LYS A 289 -15.31 10.70 3.12
CA LYS A 289 -14.24 11.60 3.57
C LYS A 289 -13.87 12.61 2.50
N LEU A 290 -13.70 12.16 1.25
CA LEU A 290 -13.39 13.03 0.12
C LEU A 290 -14.48 14.10 -0.05
N GLN A 291 -15.73 13.69 -0.07
CA GLN A 291 -16.87 14.60 -0.25
C GLN A 291 -16.97 15.61 0.88
N ILE A 292 -16.82 15.18 2.14
CA ILE A 292 -16.88 16.09 3.29
C ILE A 292 -15.71 17.09 3.28
N LEU A 293 -14.50 16.63 2.99
CA LEU A 293 -13.31 17.46 3.10
C LEU A 293 -13.10 18.40 1.90
N TYR A 294 -13.51 17.97 0.71
CA TYR A 294 -13.27 18.68 -0.57
C TYR A 294 -14.54 19.20 -1.24
N SER A 295 -15.72 19.13 -0.60
CA SER A 295 -16.88 19.88 -1.06
C SER A 295 -16.60 21.39 -1.02
N VAL A 296 -16.94 22.06 -2.11
CA VAL A 296 -16.89 23.53 -2.27
C VAL A 296 -17.93 24.18 -1.37
#